data_166d49f58352452e13c6f01faab0aeb7
#
_entry.id   166d49f58352452e13c6f01faab0aeb7
#
_cell.length_a   1.000
_cell.length_b   1.000
_cell.length_c   1.000
_cell.angle_alpha   90.00
_cell.angle_beta   90.00
_cell.angle_gamma   90.00
#
_symmetry.space_group_name_H-M   'P 1'
#
loop_
_entity.id
_entity.type
_entity.pdbx_description
1 polymer ?
#
loop_
_entity_poly.entity_id
_entity_poly.type
_entity_poly.pdbx_seq_one_letter_code
_entity_poly.pdbx_strand_id
1 'polypeptide(L)'
;MGSLFAELARQAPTNAYREVEAYLREIPEFRSWETKPRARAETMEYSVWLRRRTIELSPDNSELTDDDLRYIAAIGEVRADAGMSSDSRQQVLQLHTRLMLRDIQEAAESLRGGEVEELMQVMTWFAPQGDRGIVAYRQGFVTVLRRRLPYVEQVALLARSLLTGDPMAADLAAALDWELPEFCAVTVIRVPDRPLGGHDLDIEIETLVKTHRVPAVWCPERGTRGGELIAVVPCADEAIRLPSAPDAVADLVGDFAEALGRPCAAGTATAPLDELPASLERARRISKSAPLGKPTRRVRPYTMADVFVELAVADVPVIDAWLHAVARSLEPGPDLVTTLDAYYCHDMNRGAAAASLNVHPRTLDYRLRRVAELTGIDPGSAHGIRTLSTVVTRRLSGAWT
;
A
#
# COMPACT_ATOMS: atom_id res chain seq x y z
N MET A 1 1.59 51.45 -15.78
CA MET A 1 1.31 50.28 -14.97
C MET A 1 2.11 49.13 -15.57
N GLY A 2 2.81 48.37 -14.78
CA GLY A 2 3.59 47.23 -15.27
C GLY A 2 2.70 46.01 -15.47
N SER A 3 2.92 45.22 -16.54
CA SER A 3 2.18 43.97 -16.81
C SER A 3 2.64 42.88 -15.87
N LEU A 4 1.71 42.03 -15.40
CA LEU A 4 2.00 40.80 -14.60
C LEU A 4 2.98 39.89 -15.36
N PHE A 5 2.76 39.71 -16.66
CA PHE A 5 3.65 38.92 -17.51
C PHE A 5 5.06 39.49 -17.59
N ALA A 6 5.21 40.82 -17.65
CA ALA A 6 6.52 41.47 -17.66
C ALA A 6 7.25 41.25 -16.30
N GLU A 7 6.52 41.33 -15.20
CA GLU A 7 7.08 41.08 -13.86
C GLU A 7 7.48 39.62 -13.67
N LEU A 8 6.64 38.66 -14.05
CA LEU A 8 6.97 37.23 -14.05
C LEU A 8 8.19 36.94 -14.93
N ALA A 9 8.28 37.55 -16.13
CA ALA A 9 9.44 37.38 -17.01
C ALA A 9 10.74 37.90 -16.36
N ARG A 10 10.67 39.06 -15.70
CA ARG A 10 11.80 39.66 -15.01
C ARG A 10 12.28 38.76 -13.82
N GLN A 11 11.36 38.18 -13.12
CA GLN A 11 11.65 37.34 -11.94
C GLN A 11 12.01 35.90 -12.29
N ALA A 12 11.73 35.40 -13.49
CA ALA A 12 11.90 34.00 -13.87
C ALA A 12 13.28 33.40 -13.55
N PRO A 13 14.42 34.06 -13.81
CA PRO A 13 15.72 33.50 -13.45
C PRO A 13 15.95 33.40 -11.93
N THR A 14 15.49 34.39 -11.16
CA THR A 14 15.64 34.41 -9.69
C THR A 14 14.75 33.33 -9.06
N ASN A 15 13.54 33.17 -9.55
CA ASN A 15 12.58 32.18 -9.07
C ASN A 15 13.02 30.75 -9.42
N ALA A 16 13.59 30.54 -10.62
CA ALA A 16 14.23 29.29 -10.99
C ALA A 16 15.42 28.93 -10.06
N TYR A 17 16.24 29.91 -9.72
CA TYR A 17 17.31 29.72 -8.76
C TYR A 17 16.79 29.28 -7.37
N ARG A 18 15.73 29.96 -6.88
CA ARG A 18 15.08 29.60 -5.60
C ARG A 18 14.51 28.18 -5.62
N GLU A 19 13.96 27.76 -6.76
CA GLU A 19 13.43 26.41 -6.93
C GLU A 19 14.53 25.36 -6.88
N VAL A 20 15.63 25.56 -7.61
CA VAL A 20 16.77 24.62 -7.60
C VAL A 20 17.38 24.52 -6.20
N GLU A 21 17.54 25.65 -5.48
CA GLU A 21 18.01 25.63 -4.09
C GLU A 21 17.03 24.87 -3.15
N ALA A 22 15.71 24.99 -3.39
CA ALA A 22 14.73 24.23 -2.63
C ALA A 22 14.83 22.72 -2.93
N TYR A 23 15.04 22.31 -4.18
CA TYR A 23 15.29 20.91 -4.52
C TYR A 23 16.52 20.35 -3.83
N LEU A 24 17.65 21.08 -3.87
CA LEU A 24 18.89 20.66 -3.21
C LEU A 24 18.73 20.51 -1.68
N ARG A 25 17.90 21.33 -1.06
CA ARG A 25 17.64 21.29 0.37
C ARG A 25 16.67 20.18 0.78
N GLU A 26 15.58 19.99 0.03
CA GLU A 26 14.44 19.19 0.45
C GLU A 26 14.47 17.77 -0.10
N ILE A 27 15.12 17.53 -1.25
CA ILE A 27 15.07 16.25 -1.97
C ILE A 27 16.43 15.55 -1.89
N PRO A 28 16.49 14.33 -1.32
CA PRO A 28 17.77 13.65 -1.04
C PRO A 28 18.65 13.44 -2.27
N GLU A 29 18.09 13.05 -3.41
CA GLU A 29 18.84 12.75 -4.63
C GLU A 29 19.48 14.01 -5.23
N PHE A 30 18.82 15.18 -5.12
CA PHE A 30 19.38 16.44 -5.58
C PHE A 30 20.60 16.88 -4.76
N ARG A 31 20.71 16.51 -3.48
CA ARG A 31 21.91 16.80 -2.68
C ARG A 31 23.17 16.19 -3.29
N SER A 32 23.06 15.02 -3.90
CA SER A 32 24.17 14.40 -4.62
C SER A 32 24.59 15.20 -5.87
N TRP A 33 23.75 16.11 -6.35
CA TRP A 33 24.02 16.96 -7.52
C TRP A 33 24.74 18.26 -7.19
N GLU A 34 24.90 18.61 -5.89
CA GLU A 34 25.75 19.73 -5.47
C GLU A 34 27.17 19.63 -6.07
N THR A 35 27.69 18.39 -6.19
CA THR A 35 28.98 18.09 -6.76
C THR A 35 28.97 17.87 -8.29
N LYS A 36 27.79 18.03 -8.94
CA LYS A 36 27.60 17.80 -10.38
C LYS A 36 27.11 19.09 -11.06
N PRO A 37 28.02 20.01 -11.45
CA PRO A 37 27.66 21.33 -11.99
C PRO A 37 26.74 21.26 -13.22
N ARG A 38 26.93 20.24 -14.08
CA ARG A 38 26.13 20.03 -15.27
C ARG A 38 24.66 19.72 -14.96
N ALA A 39 24.41 18.78 -14.05
CA ALA A 39 23.03 18.40 -13.64
C ALA A 39 22.30 19.58 -13.02
N ARG A 40 23.00 20.39 -12.21
CA ARG A 40 22.45 21.62 -11.65
C ARG A 40 22.11 22.67 -12.73
N ALA A 41 22.99 22.84 -13.73
CA ALA A 41 22.76 23.75 -14.83
C ALA A 41 21.57 23.32 -15.70
N GLU A 42 21.44 22.03 -16.03
CA GLU A 42 20.33 21.46 -16.76
C GLU A 42 18.99 21.63 -16.01
N THR A 43 18.99 21.43 -14.69
CA THR A 43 17.80 21.67 -13.85
C THR A 43 17.42 23.15 -13.82
N MET A 44 18.39 24.04 -13.75
CA MET A 44 18.18 25.49 -13.80
C MET A 44 17.60 25.92 -15.15
N GLU A 45 18.18 25.41 -16.25
CA GLU A 45 17.74 25.70 -17.60
C GLU A 45 16.26 25.29 -17.80
N TYR A 46 15.90 24.07 -17.38
CA TYR A 46 14.53 23.59 -17.41
C TYR A 46 13.58 24.47 -16.58
N SER A 47 13.97 24.83 -15.36
CA SER A 47 13.15 25.66 -14.47
C SER A 47 12.90 27.06 -15.05
N VAL A 48 13.91 27.67 -15.70
CA VAL A 48 13.78 28.95 -16.42
C VAL A 48 12.90 28.78 -17.64
N TRP A 49 13.13 27.72 -18.43
CA TRP A 49 12.38 27.44 -19.66
C TRP A 49 10.87 27.30 -19.36
N LEU A 50 10.50 26.53 -18.35
CA LEU A 50 9.11 26.27 -18.02
C LEU A 50 8.38 27.56 -17.59
N ARG A 51 9.05 28.45 -16.81
CA ARG A 51 8.51 29.76 -16.44
C ARG A 51 8.30 30.66 -17.65
N ARG A 52 9.27 30.71 -18.56
CA ARG A 52 9.14 31.47 -19.80
C ARG A 52 8.01 30.94 -20.66
N ARG A 53 7.90 29.63 -20.77
CA ARG A 53 6.85 29.00 -21.58
C ARG A 53 5.45 29.27 -21.02
N THR A 54 5.29 29.26 -19.70
CA THR A 54 4.06 29.68 -19.01
C THR A 54 3.68 31.13 -19.42
N ILE A 55 4.65 32.05 -19.40
CA ILE A 55 4.42 33.47 -19.73
C ILE A 55 4.11 33.66 -21.20
N GLU A 56 4.72 32.89 -22.08
CA GLU A 56 4.50 32.98 -23.54
C GLU A 56 3.12 32.48 -23.97
N LEU A 57 2.61 31.43 -23.34
CA LEU A 57 1.40 30.74 -23.77
C LEU A 57 0.13 31.19 -23.04
N SER A 58 0.25 31.62 -21.77
CA SER A 58 -0.91 31.95 -20.95
C SER A 58 -1.71 33.21 -21.43
N PRO A 59 -1.11 34.24 -22.05
CA PRO A 59 -1.90 35.39 -22.54
C PRO A 59 -2.97 35.03 -23.57
N ASP A 60 -2.65 34.10 -24.46
CA ASP A 60 -3.55 33.69 -25.56
C ASP A 60 -4.26 32.36 -25.22
N ASN A 61 -4.08 31.84 -24.00
CA ASN A 61 -4.55 30.54 -23.59
C ASN A 61 -4.11 29.41 -24.56
N SER A 62 -2.93 29.55 -25.16
CA SER A 62 -2.37 28.55 -26.08
C SER A 62 -1.87 27.32 -25.31
N GLU A 63 -2.07 26.14 -25.90
CA GLU A 63 -1.67 24.89 -25.25
C GLU A 63 -0.16 24.60 -25.34
N LEU A 64 0.37 23.83 -24.41
CA LEU A 64 1.69 23.22 -24.56
C LEU A 64 1.71 22.37 -25.84
N THR A 65 2.72 22.59 -26.68
CA THR A 65 2.90 21.83 -27.92
C THR A 65 3.42 20.41 -27.65
N ASP A 66 3.35 19.53 -28.64
CA ASP A 66 3.94 18.18 -28.53
C ASP A 66 5.46 18.23 -28.30
N ASP A 67 6.14 19.25 -28.81
CA ASP A 67 7.57 19.47 -28.55
C ASP A 67 7.83 19.86 -27.10
N ASP A 68 7.00 20.70 -26.53
CA ASP A 68 7.05 21.09 -25.12
C ASP A 68 6.84 19.86 -24.22
N LEU A 69 5.81 19.07 -24.52
CA LEU A 69 5.52 17.84 -23.76
C LEU A 69 6.63 16.80 -23.89
N ARG A 70 7.23 16.65 -25.09
CA ARG A 70 8.40 15.77 -25.28
C ARG A 70 9.60 16.23 -24.47
N TYR A 71 9.85 17.55 -24.39
CA TYR A 71 10.93 18.09 -23.57
C TYR A 71 10.68 17.84 -22.07
N ILE A 72 9.46 18.04 -21.59
CA ILE A 72 9.09 17.74 -20.21
C ILE A 72 9.25 16.24 -19.90
N ALA A 73 8.84 15.37 -20.83
CA ALA A 73 9.03 13.92 -20.69
C ALA A 73 10.52 13.54 -20.61
N ALA A 74 11.35 14.14 -21.45
CA ALA A 74 12.81 13.92 -21.43
C ALA A 74 13.44 14.29 -20.07
N ILE A 75 12.97 15.33 -19.41
CA ILE A 75 13.38 15.67 -18.04
C ILE A 75 12.97 14.58 -17.04
N GLY A 76 11.78 14.01 -17.20
CA GLY A 76 11.34 12.83 -16.43
C GLY A 76 12.27 11.63 -16.61
N GLU A 77 12.65 11.34 -17.87
CA GLU A 77 13.60 10.28 -18.19
C GLU A 77 14.97 10.52 -17.54
N VAL A 78 15.55 11.70 -17.68
CA VAL A 78 16.86 12.04 -17.10
C VAL A 78 16.87 11.86 -15.58
N ARG A 79 15.79 12.27 -14.91
CA ARG A 79 15.69 12.13 -13.45
C ARG A 79 15.52 10.67 -13.02
N ALA A 80 14.74 9.89 -13.74
CA ALA A 80 14.62 8.45 -13.48
C ALA A 80 15.95 7.73 -13.75
N ASP A 81 16.64 8.08 -14.83
CA ASP A 81 17.98 7.55 -15.15
C ASP A 81 19.04 7.91 -14.09
N ALA A 82 18.88 9.04 -13.43
CA ALA A 82 19.72 9.44 -12.30
C ALA A 82 19.40 8.72 -10.98
N GLY A 83 18.39 7.82 -10.97
CA GLY A 83 18.00 7.02 -9.82
C GLY A 83 17.05 7.71 -8.85
N MET A 84 16.30 8.72 -9.30
CA MET A 84 15.29 9.37 -8.45
C MET A 84 14.22 8.37 -8.03
N SER A 85 13.87 8.35 -6.75
CA SER A 85 12.80 7.53 -6.20
C SER A 85 11.41 8.07 -6.56
N SER A 86 10.38 7.22 -6.48
CA SER A 86 8.98 7.65 -6.68
C SER A 86 8.56 8.71 -5.68
N ASP A 87 8.98 8.59 -4.41
CA ASP A 87 8.68 9.56 -3.36
C ASP A 87 9.31 10.92 -3.67
N SER A 88 10.60 10.93 -4.05
CA SER A 88 11.30 12.16 -4.43
C SER A 88 10.72 12.80 -5.69
N ARG A 89 10.27 12.00 -6.66
CA ARG A 89 9.54 12.47 -7.83
C ARG A 89 8.25 13.21 -7.43
N GLN A 90 7.47 12.64 -6.53
CA GLN A 90 6.24 13.27 -6.05
C GLN A 90 6.54 14.57 -5.29
N GLN A 91 7.57 14.59 -4.47
CA GLN A 91 8.03 15.80 -3.78
C GLN A 91 8.47 16.89 -4.77
N VAL A 92 9.18 16.53 -5.85
CA VAL A 92 9.56 17.47 -6.92
C VAL A 92 8.33 18.13 -7.52
N LEU A 93 7.31 17.34 -7.92
CA LEU A 93 6.10 17.87 -8.54
C LEU A 93 5.32 18.77 -7.59
N GLN A 94 5.16 18.37 -6.33
CA GLN A 94 4.48 19.18 -5.32
C GLN A 94 5.22 20.49 -5.03
N LEU A 95 6.55 20.41 -4.89
CA LEU A 95 7.38 21.59 -4.63
C LEU A 95 7.37 22.55 -5.82
N HIS A 96 7.47 22.03 -7.05
CA HIS A 96 7.38 22.82 -8.28
C HIS A 96 6.05 23.59 -8.35
N THR A 97 4.92 22.88 -8.22
CA THR A 97 3.59 23.51 -8.28
C THR A 97 3.43 24.59 -7.21
N ARG A 98 3.83 24.31 -5.97
CA ARG A 98 3.79 25.28 -4.86
C ARG A 98 4.62 26.53 -5.15
N LEU A 99 5.82 26.36 -5.70
CA LEU A 99 6.71 27.48 -6.01
C LEU A 99 6.20 28.30 -7.20
N MET A 100 5.68 27.68 -8.23
CA MET A 100 5.06 28.38 -9.37
C MET A 100 3.87 29.24 -8.94
N LEU A 101 2.96 28.69 -8.12
CA LEU A 101 1.82 29.44 -7.58
C LEU A 101 2.28 30.62 -6.71
N ARG A 102 3.31 30.43 -5.88
CA ARG A 102 3.90 31.51 -5.08
C ARG A 102 4.49 32.59 -5.98
N ASP A 103 5.21 32.22 -7.03
CA ASP A 103 5.81 33.18 -7.97
C ASP A 103 4.74 34.06 -8.63
N ILE A 104 3.61 33.48 -9.00
CA ILE A 104 2.46 34.21 -9.57
C ILE A 104 1.87 35.17 -8.52
N GLN A 105 1.69 34.70 -7.29
CA GLN A 105 1.16 35.50 -6.19
C GLN A 105 2.08 36.70 -5.86
N GLU A 106 3.40 36.46 -5.67
CA GLU A 106 4.38 37.51 -5.37
C GLU A 106 4.42 38.58 -6.47
N ALA A 107 4.34 38.17 -7.75
CA ALA A 107 4.29 39.10 -8.87
C ALA A 107 3.01 39.94 -8.86
N ALA A 108 1.84 39.34 -8.63
CA ALA A 108 0.57 40.05 -8.54
C ALA A 108 0.52 41.04 -7.37
N GLU A 109 1.05 40.66 -6.19
CA GLU A 109 1.12 41.56 -5.03
C GLU A 109 2.03 42.79 -5.29
N SER A 110 3.12 42.61 -6.06
CA SER A 110 4.05 43.68 -6.38
C SER A 110 3.42 44.80 -7.23
N LEU A 111 2.38 44.49 -7.98
CA LEU A 111 1.69 45.41 -8.93
C LEU A 111 0.52 46.19 -8.29
N ARG A 112 0.27 46.06 -6.99
CA ARG A 112 -0.75 46.78 -6.23
C ARG A 112 -2.18 46.73 -6.82
N GLY A 113 -2.57 45.59 -7.38
CA GLY A 113 -3.97 45.26 -7.66
C GLY A 113 -4.53 45.80 -8.98
N GLY A 114 -3.70 46.10 -10.00
CA GLY A 114 -4.14 46.63 -11.30
C GLY A 114 -4.49 45.60 -12.37
N GLU A 115 -4.20 44.28 -12.19
CA GLU A 115 -4.17 43.36 -13.32
C GLU A 115 -4.86 42.00 -13.01
N VAL A 116 -6.10 42.10 -12.51
CA VAL A 116 -6.93 40.90 -12.21
C VAL A 116 -7.14 40.05 -13.46
N GLU A 117 -7.25 40.66 -14.66
CA GLU A 117 -7.46 39.95 -15.91
C GLU A 117 -6.25 39.07 -16.28
N GLU A 118 -5.01 39.63 -16.24
CA GLU A 118 -3.80 38.86 -16.50
C GLU A 118 -3.59 37.74 -15.47
N LEU A 119 -3.91 37.98 -14.19
CA LEU A 119 -3.88 36.97 -13.16
C LEU A 119 -4.87 35.82 -13.46
N MET A 120 -6.09 36.14 -13.87
CA MET A 120 -7.08 35.16 -14.26
C MET A 120 -6.64 34.35 -15.49
N GLN A 121 -6.01 35.02 -16.48
CA GLN A 121 -5.46 34.34 -17.66
C GLN A 121 -4.38 33.30 -17.24
N VAL A 122 -3.40 33.72 -16.45
CA VAL A 122 -2.35 32.79 -15.95
C VAL A 122 -2.96 31.63 -15.18
N MET A 123 -3.88 31.87 -14.25
CA MET A 123 -4.50 30.83 -13.44
C MET A 123 -5.36 29.87 -14.26
N THR A 124 -6.11 30.39 -15.22
CA THR A 124 -6.94 29.56 -16.13
C THR A 124 -6.07 28.64 -17.00
N TRP A 125 -4.93 29.14 -17.44
CA TRP A 125 -3.96 28.37 -18.23
C TRP A 125 -3.20 27.35 -17.37
N PHE A 126 -2.77 27.75 -16.17
CA PHE A 126 -1.81 26.99 -15.36
C PHE A 126 -2.33 25.62 -14.94
N ALA A 127 -3.58 25.52 -14.53
CA ALA A 127 -4.13 24.25 -14.02
C ALA A 127 -4.18 23.17 -15.14
N PRO A 128 -4.85 23.34 -16.28
CA PRO A 128 -4.95 22.30 -17.29
C PRO A 128 -3.61 22.02 -18.00
N GLN A 129 -2.78 23.03 -18.23
CA GLN A 129 -1.48 22.82 -18.87
C GLN A 129 -0.46 22.26 -17.90
N GLY A 130 -0.53 22.61 -16.61
CA GLY A 130 0.23 21.98 -15.54
C GLY A 130 -0.04 20.48 -15.43
N ASP A 131 -1.32 20.08 -15.49
CA ASP A 131 -1.69 18.66 -15.48
C ASP A 131 -1.13 17.91 -16.70
N ARG A 132 -1.21 18.49 -17.91
CA ARG A 132 -0.59 17.91 -19.12
C ARG A 132 0.92 17.75 -18.98
N GLY A 133 1.60 18.76 -18.43
CA GLY A 133 3.03 18.70 -18.17
C GLY A 133 3.40 17.63 -17.14
N ILE A 134 2.62 17.49 -16.06
CA ILE A 134 2.81 16.45 -15.05
C ILE A 134 2.63 15.06 -15.66
N VAL A 135 1.61 14.85 -16.50
CA VAL A 135 1.40 13.58 -17.22
C VAL A 135 2.61 13.27 -18.11
N ALA A 136 3.07 14.21 -18.93
CA ALA A 136 4.24 14.03 -19.80
C ALA A 136 5.50 13.68 -18.99
N TYR A 137 5.76 14.39 -17.91
CA TYR A 137 6.88 14.11 -17.01
C TYR A 137 6.82 12.69 -16.41
N ARG A 138 5.65 12.25 -15.95
CA ARG A 138 5.45 10.89 -15.41
C ARG A 138 5.66 9.82 -16.48
N GLN A 139 5.14 10.02 -17.68
CA GLN A 139 5.32 9.09 -18.81
C GLN A 139 6.80 8.90 -19.14
N GLY A 140 7.59 9.98 -19.20
CA GLY A 140 9.04 9.89 -19.36
C GLY A 140 9.70 9.09 -18.23
N PHE A 141 9.31 9.36 -17.00
CA PHE A 141 9.82 8.63 -15.83
C PHE A 141 9.52 7.12 -15.91
N VAL A 142 8.27 6.74 -16.22
CA VAL A 142 7.82 5.35 -16.36
C VAL A 142 8.53 4.64 -17.53
N THR A 143 8.82 5.35 -18.62
CA THR A 143 9.57 4.79 -19.77
C THR A 143 10.94 4.25 -19.33
N VAL A 144 11.65 4.95 -18.47
CA VAL A 144 12.93 4.50 -17.93
C VAL A 144 12.76 3.33 -16.97
N LEU A 145 11.80 3.41 -16.05
CA LEU A 145 11.52 2.33 -15.12
C LEU A 145 11.20 1.02 -15.85
N ARG A 146 10.36 1.08 -16.89
CA ARG A 146 10.03 -0.07 -17.74
C ARG A 146 11.26 -0.70 -18.41
N ARG A 147 12.21 0.13 -18.83
CA ARG A 147 13.44 -0.34 -19.49
C ARG A 147 14.45 -0.94 -18.52
N ARG A 148 14.51 -0.43 -17.27
CA ARG A 148 15.54 -0.77 -16.28
C ARG A 148 15.13 -1.83 -15.29
N LEU A 149 13.87 -1.88 -14.89
CA LEU A 149 13.41 -2.78 -13.85
C LEU A 149 12.95 -4.12 -14.44
N PRO A 150 13.26 -5.25 -13.79
CA PRO A 150 12.63 -6.53 -14.06
C PRO A 150 11.12 -6.44 -13.92
N TYR A 151 10.38 -7.32 -14.61
CA TYR A 151 8.92 -7.33 -14.60
C TYR A 151 8.31 -7.33 -13.19
N VAL A 152 8.85 -8.16 -12.29
CA VAL A 152 8.35 -8.27 -10.91
C VAL A 152 8.53 -6.97 -10.12
N GLU A 153 9.64 -6.26 -10.33
CA GLU A 153 9.86 -4.96 -9.69
C GLU A 153 8.93 -3.88 -10.25
N GLN A 154 8.60 -3.92 -11.55
CA GLN A 154 7.59 -3.03 -12.14
C GLN A 154 6.21 -3.29 -11.53
N VAL A 155 5.84 -4.56 -11.36
CA VAL A 155 4.57 -4.98 -10.72
C VAL A 155 4.54 -4.57 -9.24
N ALA A 156 5.65 -4.73 -8.52
CA ALA A 156 5.76 -4.29 -7.13
C ALA A 156 5.65 -2.76 -6.99
N LEU A 157 6.20 -2.03 -7.96
CA LEU A 157 6.07 -0.57 -8.00
C LEU A 157 4.62 -0.14 -8.28
N LEU A 158 3.93 -0.83 -9.20
CA LEU A 158 2.50 -0.63 -9.44
C LEU A 158 1.69 -0.87 -8.17
N ALA A 159 1.94 -1.99 -7.47
CA ALA A 159 1.27 -2.29 -6.21
C ALA A 159 1.47 -1.18 -5.17
N ARG A 160 2.71 -0.70 -4.99
CA ARG A 160 2.99 0.41 -4.07
C ARG A 160 2.27 1.69 -4.47
N SER A 161 2.28 2.04 -5.77
CA SER A 161 1.61 3.24 -6.26
C SER A 161 0.10 3.20 -6.03
N LEU A 162 -0.54 2.05 -6.26
CA LEU A 162 -1.97 1.83 -5.96
C LEU A 162 -2.25 2.00 -4.47
N LEU A 163 -1.44 1.36 -3.61
CA LEU A 163 -1.63 1.35 -2.16
C LEU A 163 -1.32 2.69 -1.48
N THR A 164 -0.61 3.59 -2.15
CA THR A 164 -0.33 4.96 -1.66
C THR A 164 -1.19 6.02 -2.33
N GLY A 165 -2.02 5.64 -3.31
CA GLY A 165 -2.81 6.60 -4.10
C GLY A 165 -1.94 7.47 -5.02
N ASP A 166 -0.75 6.98 -5.42
CA ASP A 166 0.10 7.72 -6.37
C ASP A 166 -0.51 7.69 -7.77
N PRO A 167 -0.78 8.87 -8.38
CA PRO A 167 -1.30 8.96 -9.74
C PRO A 167 -0.46 8.23 -10.81
N MET A 168 0.80 7.90 -10.52
CA MET A 168 1.66 7.11 -11.41
C MET A 168 1.13 5.67 -11.59
N ALA A 169 0.24 5.18 -10.74
CA ALA A 169 -0.35 3.85 -10.86
C ALA A 169 -1.01 3.62 -12.23
N ALA A 170 -1.72 4.63 -12.77
CA ALA A 170 -2.34 4.55 -14.08
C ALA A 170 -1.30 4.43 -15.21
N ASP A 171 -0.22 5.22 -15.14
CA ASP A 171 0.85 5.19 -16.13
C ASP A 171 1.63 3.86 -16.09
N LEU A 172 1.86 3.30 -14.89
CA LEU A 172 2.49 1.99 -14.70
C LEU A 172 1.61 0.86 -15.19
N ALA A 173 0.30 0.89 -14.90
CA ALA A 173 -0.64 -0.11 -15.37
C ALA A 173 -0.70 -0.13 -16.90
N ALA A 174 -0.83 1.04 -17.54
CA ALA A 174 -0.79 1.17 -18.99
C ALA A 174 0.53 0.63 -19.59
N ALA A 175 1.68 0.89 -18.93
CA ALA A 175 2.97 0.39 -19.38
C ALA A 175 3.12 -1.14 -19.27
N LEU A 176 2.34 -1.78 -18.40
CA LEU A 176 2.28 -3.23 -18.20
C LEU A 176 1.15 -3.91 -19.01
N ASP A 177 0.39 -3.15 -19.78
CA ASP A 177 -0.82 -3.64 -20.49
C ASP A 177 -1.88 -4.19 -19.51
N TRP A 178 -2.07 -3.52 -18.37
CA TRP A 178 -3.04 -3.88 -17.37
C TRP A 178 -4.15 -2.83 -17.27
N GLU A 179 -5.38 -3.30 -17.29
CA GLU A 179 -6.55 -2.48 -16.98
C GLU A 179 -6.73 -2.41 -15.47
N LEU A 180 -6.88 -1.19 -14.94
CA LEU A 180 -7.20 -1.01 -13.52
C LEU A 180 -8.69 -1.21 -13.32
N PRO A 181 -9.11 -2.15 -12.46
CA PRO A 181 -10.51 -2.38 -12.15
C PRO A 181 -11.07 -1.29 -11.25
N GLU A 182 -12.39 -1.13 -11.26
CA GLU A 182 -13.09 -0.17 -10.38
C GLU A 182 -12.98 -0.58 -8.91
N PHE A 183 -13.01 -1.89 -8.62
CA PHE A 183 -12.95 -2.46 -7.29
C PHE A 183 -11.83 -3.48 -7.14
N CYS A 184 -11.18 -3.46 -5.98
CA CYS A 184 -10.10 -4.38 -5.63
C CYS A 184 -10.25 -4.91 -4.20
N ALA A 185 -9.78 -6.14 -4.01
CA ALA A 185 -9.51 -6.72 -2.70
C ALA A 185 -8.03 -6.51 -2.35
N VAL A 186 -7.73 -5.69 -1.36
CA VAL A 186 -6.40 -5.58 -0.79
C VAL A 186 -6.21 -6.73 0.18
N THR A 187 -5.22 -7.57 -0.08
CA THR A 187 -4.92 -8.76 0.71
C THR A 187 -3.53 -8.66 1.30
N VAL A 188 -3.43 -8.81 2.61
CA VAL A 188 -2.17 -8.82 3.36
C VAL A 188 -1.93 -10.21 3.91
N ILE A 189 -0.88 -10.88 3.45
CA ILE A 189 -0.45 -12.18 3.94
C ILE A 189 0.76 -11.97 4.85
N ARG A 190 0.54 -12.11 6.15
CA ARG A 190 1.57 -11.96 7.18
C ARG A 190 2.32 -13.27 7.38
N VAL A 191 3.64 -13.19 7.29
CA VAL A 191 4.58 -14.29 7.50
C VAL A 191 5.44 -13.97 8.73
N PRO A 192 5.30 -14.69 9.85
CA PRO A 192 6.07 -14.44 11.06
C PRO A 192 7.57 -14.71 10.87
N ASP A 193 8.38 -14.11 11.75
CA ASP A 193 9.82 -14.38 11.83
C ASP A 193 10.10 -15.84 12.19
N ARG A 194 10.56 -16.60 11.22
CA ARG A 194 11.04 -17.97 11.40
C ARG A 194 12.21 -18.24 10.46
N PRO A 195 13.19 -19.09 10.83
CA PRO A 195 14.28 -19.49 9.95
C PRO A 195 13.73 -20.01 8.61
N LEU A 196 14.22 -19.48 7.50
CA LEU A 196 13.89 -19.96 6.17
C LEU A 196 14.52 -21.36 5.98
N GLY A 197 13.69 -22.36 5.68
CA GLY A 197 14.17 -23.54 4.98
C GLY A 197 14.36 -23.13 3.52
N GLY A 198 15.51 -23.31 2.95
CA GLY A 198 16.00 -23.26 1.58
C GLY A 198 15.21 -22.70 0.38
N HIS A 199 14.05 -22.07 0.56
CA HIS A 199 13.27 -21.47 -0.51
C HIS A 199 13.68 -20.01 -0.75
N ASP A 200 13.86 -19.66 -2.01
CA ASP A 200 14.10 -18.28 -2.44
C ASP A 200 12.76 -17.57 -2.58
N LEU A 201 12.45 -16.71 -1.61
CA LEU A 201 11.18 -15.97 -1.56
C LEU A 201 10.95 -15.11 -2.81
N ASP A 202 12.02 -14.59 -3.41
CA ASP A 202 11.90 -13.75 -4.59
C ASP A 202 11.40 -14.57 -5.79
N ILE A 203 11.86 -15.81 -5.95
CA ILE A 203 11.40 -16.74 -6.99
C ILE A 203 9.91 -17.09 -6.76
N GLU A 204 9.52 -17.34 -5.51
CA GLU A 204 8.13 -17.67 -5.18
C GLU A 204 7.19 -16.48 -5.46
N ILE A 205 7.59 -15.28 -5.10
CA ILE A 205 6.82 -14.06 -5.41
C ILE A 205 6.76 -13.84 -6.93
N GLU A 206 7.85 -14.05 -7.65
CA GLU A 206 7.88 -13.92 -9.10
C GLU A 206 6.90 -14.90 -9.76
N THR A 207 6.90 -16.15 -9.31
CA THR A 207 5.99 -17.20 -9.79
C THR A 207 4.54 -16.83 -9.50
N LEU A 208 4.24 -16.37 -8.29
CA LEU A 208 2.91 -15.95 -7.88
C LEU A 208 2.38 -14.79 -8.74
N VAL A 209 3.20 -13.75 -8.91
CA VAL A 209 2.85 -12.57 -9.73
C VAL A 209 2.57 -12.96 -11.18
N LYS A 210 3.36 -13.85 -11.77
CA LYS A 210 3.17 -14.33 -13.15
C LYS A 210 1.92 -15.21 -13.30
N THR A 211 1.64 -16.04 -12.29
CA THR A 211 0.50 -16.97 -12.30
C THR A 211 -0.83 -16.22 -12.13
N HIS A 212 -0.92 -15.38 -11.11
CA HIS A 212 -2.17 -14.68 -10.76
C HIS A 212 -2.36 -13.36 -11.51
N ARG A 213 -1.29 -12.81 -12.10
CA ARG A 213 -1.31 -11.52 -12.82
C ARG A 213 -1.94 -10.41 -11.98
N VAL A 214 -1.49 -10.25 -10.75
CA VAL A 214 -1.97 -9.24 -9.80
C VAL A 214 -0.83 -8.36 -9.31
N PRO A 215 -1.07 -7.06 -9.09
CA PRO A 215 -0.11 -6.20 -8.40
C PRO A 215 0.18 -6.76 -7.01
N ALA A 216 1.44 -7.09 -6.75
CA ALA A 216 1.87 -7.59 -5.45
C ALA A 216 3.24 -7.04 -5.05
N VAL A 217 3.45 -6.85 -3.75
CA VAL A 217 4.70 -6.34 -3.20
C VAL A 217 5.03 -7.02 -1.88
N TRP A 218 6.28 -7.44 -1.72
CA TRP A 218 6.81 -7.90 -0.44
C TRP A 218 7.31 -6.73 0.39
N CYS A 219 6.87 -6.68 1.64
CA CYS A 219 7.29 -5.71 2.65
C CYS A 219 8.00 -6.46 3.79
N PRO A 220 9.34 -6.50 3.81
CA PRO A 220 10.07 -7.17 4.89
C PRO A 220 9.89 -6.42 6.21
N GLU A 221 9.76 -7.15 7.29
CA GLU A 221 9.73 -6.59 8.63
C GLU A 221 11.17 -6.29 9.10
N ARG A 222 11.41 -5.09 9.62
CA ARG A 222 12.75 -4.66 10.05
C ARG A 222 13.27 -5.50 11.20
N GLY A 223 14.49 -6.04 11.04
CA GLY A 223 15.18 -6.80 12.08
C GLY A 223 14.72 -8.26 12.20
N THR A 224 13.76 -8.71 11.39
CA THR A 224 13.27 -10.08 11.34
C THR A 224 13.42 -10.66 9.93
N ARG A 225 13.17 -11.94 9.76
CA ARG A 225 13.07 -12.59 8.43
C ARG A 225 11.61 -12.70 7.96
N GLY A 226 10.68 -12.22 8.76
CA GLY A 226 9.26 -12.13 8.44
C GLY A 226 8.93 -10.95 7.56
N GLY A 227 7.65 -10.77 7.29
CA GLY A 227 7.14 -9.66 6.51
C GLY A 227 5.70 -9.86 6.08
N GLU A 228 5.28 -9.02 5.17
CA GLU A 228 3.95 -9.05 4.59
C GLU A 228 4.04 -9.11 3.06
N LEU A 229 3.36 -10.07 2.43
CA LEU A 229 3.02 -9.98 1.02
C LEU A 229 1.69 -9.22 0.91
N ILE A 230 1.70 -8.12 0.16
CA ILE A 230 0.52 -7.29 -0.07
C ILE A 230 0.15 -7.44 -1.55
N ALA A 231 -1.07 -7.90 -1.83
CA ALA A 231 -1.58 -8.06 -3.17
C ALA A 231 -2.86 -7.22 -3.37
N VAL A 232 -3.02 -6.68 -4.57
CA VAL A 232 -4.21 -5.93 -4.99
C VAL A 232 -4.93 -6.77 -6.05
N VAL A 233 -5.97 -7.48 -5.64
CA VAL A 233 -6.67 -8.45 -6.49
C VAL A 233 -7.93 -7.81 -7.07
N PRO A 234 -8.10 -7.78 -8.39
CA PRO A 234 -9.33 -7.33 -9.03
C PRO A 234 -10.55 -8.09 -8.53
N CYS A 235 -11.65 -7.40 -8.26
CA CYS A 235 -12.91 -8.04 -7.88
C CYS A 235 -14.13 -7.27 -8.44
N ALA A 236 -15.29 -7.94 -8.44
CA ALA A 236 -16.54 -7.31 -8.82
C ALA A 236 -17.12 -6.45 -7.68
N ASP A 237 -17.97 -5.47 -8.01
CA ASP A 237 -18.69 -4.61 -7.03
C ASP A 237 -19.41 -5.44 -5.95
N GLU A 238 -20.00 -6.55 -6.34
CA GLU A 238 -20.74 -7.45 -5.43
C GLU A 238 -19.85 -7.97 -4.27
N ALA A 239 -18.53 -8.09 -4.47
CA ALA A 239 -17.60 -8.57 -3.46
C ALA A 239 -17.50 -7.64 -2.24
N ILE A 240 -17.85 -6.37 -2.35
CA ILE A 240 -17.89 -5.42 -1.22
C ILE A 240 -18.97 -5.81 -0.21
N ARG A 241 -20.05 -6.42 -0.68
CA ARG A 241 -21.25 -6.76 0.12
C ARG A 241 -21.21 -8.18 0.66
N LEU A 242 -20.26 -9.01 0.17
CA LEU A 242 -20.14 -10.39 0.62
C LEU A 242 -19.32 -10.49 1.90
N PRO A 243 -19.74 -11.34 2.85
CA PRO A 243 -18.97 -11.59 4.06
C PRO A 243 -17.70 -12.43 3.82
N SER A 244 -17.56 -13.01 2.64
CA SER A 244 -16.45 -13.89 2.25
C SER A 244 -15.50 -13.22 1.28
N ALA A 245 -14.22 -13.63 1.32
CA ALA A 245 -13.23 -13.19 0.35
C ALA A 245 -13.54 -13.72 -1.06
N PRO A 246 -13.19 -12.99 -2.14
CA PRO A 246 -13.28 -13.49 -3.51
C PRO A 246 -12.46 -14.77 -3.74
N ASP A 247 -12.93 -15.67 -4.62
CA ASP A 247 -12.23 -16.93 -4.92
C ASP A 247 -10.79 -16.70 -5.41
N ALA A 248 -10.56 -15.70 -6.26
CA ALA A 248 -9.22 -15.35 -6.74
C ALA A 248 -8.25 -14.97 -5.60
N VAL A 249 -8.77 -14.37 -4.51
CA VAL A 249 -7.99 -14.10 -3.31
C VAL A 249 -7.67 -15.38 -2.55
N ALA A 250 -8.64 -16.29 -2.46
CA ALA A 250 -8.45 -17.58 -1.78
C ALA A 250 -7.40 -18.44 -2.51
N ASP A 251 -7.45 -18.47 -3.85
CA ASP A 251 -6.48 -19.19 -4.68
C ASP A 251 -5.05 -18.60 -4.51
N LEU A 252 -4.92 -17.28 -4.58
CA LEU A 252 -3.64 -16.59 -4.38
C LEU A 252 -3.04 -16.88 -3.00
N VAL A 253 -3.85 -16.79 -1.94
CA VAL A 253 -3.42 -17.05 -0.56
C VAL A 253 -3.00 -18.51 -0.39
N GLY A 254 -3.78 -19.45 -0.97
CA GLY A 254 -3.50 -20.88 -0.92
C GLY A 254 -2.19 -21.24 -1.63
N ASP A 255 -1.99 -20.74 -2.84
CA ASP A 255 -0.78 -20.97 -3.63
C ASP A 255 0.47 -20.38 -2.96
N PHE A 256 0.37 -19.17 -2.43
CA PHE A 256 1.47 -18.56 -1.69
C PHE A 256 1.82 -19.33 -0.40
N ALA A 257 0.81 -19.74 0.37
CA ALA A 257 1.04 -20.51 1.59
C ALA A 257 1.71 -21.87 1.32
N GLU A 258 1.32 -22.54 0.24
CA GLU A 258 1.91 -23.81 -0.19
C GLU A 258 3.36 -23.61 -0.65
N ALA A 259 3.62 -22.64 -1.52
CA ALA A 259 4.95 -22.32 -2.02
C ALA A 259 5.89 -21.89 -0.90
N LEU A 260 5.43 -21.03 0.01
CA LEU A 260 6.20 -20.57 1.15
C LEU A 260 6.57 -21.70 2.13
N GLY A 261 5.74 -22.75 2.25
CA GLY A 261 5.95 -23.85 3.20
C GLY A 261 5.98 -23.45 4.67
N ARG A 262 5.37 -22.30 5.03
CA ARG A 262 5.43 -21.68 6.37
C ARG A 262 4.06 -21.25 6.86
N PRO A 263 3.81 -21.27 8.18
CA PRO A 263 2.59 -20.71 8.72
C PRO A 263 2.45 -19.22 8.36
N CYS A 264 1.29 -18.85 7.87
CA CYS A 264 0.95 -17.46 7.53
C CYS A 264 -0.51 -17.17 7.88
N ALA A 265 -0.86 -15.91 7.95
CA ALA A 265 -2.23 -15.44 8.15
C ALA A 265 -2.56 -14.38 7.09
N ALA A 266 -3.72 -14.52 6.45
CA ALA A 266 -4.14 -13.61 5.42
C ALA A 266 -5.39 -12.82 5.85
N GLY A 267 -5.34 -11.51 5.71
CA GLY A 267 -6.48 -10.60 5.88
C GLY A 267 -6.78 -9.87 4.58
N THR A 268 -8.06 -9.75 4.25
CA THR A 268 -8.49 -9.06 3.03
C THR A 268 -9.59 -8.04 3.32
N ALA A 269 -9.55 -6.93 2.57
CA ALA A 269 -10.57 -5.90 2.59
C ALA A 269 -10.82 -5.38 1.17
N THR A 270 -12.08 -5.36 0.76
CA THR A 270 -12.50 -4.90 -0.56
C THR A 270 -12.85 -3.42 -0.53
N ALA A 271 -12.45 -2.69 -1.57
CA ALA A 271 -12.73 -1.26 -1.71
C ALA A 271 -12.67 -0.81 -3.17
N PRO A 272 -13.27 0.35 -3.50
CA PRO A 272 -13.00 1.03 -4.75
C PRO A 272 -11.53 1.48 -4.83
N LEU A 273 -11.06 1.75 -6.05
CA LEU A 273 -9.65 2.00 -6.35
C LEU A 273 -9.08 3.21 -5.59
N ASP A 274 -9.87 4.23 -5.35
CA ASP A 274 -9.49 5.46 -4.64
C ASP A 274 -9.38 5.29 -3.11
N GLU A 275 -9.94 4.20 -2.56
CA GLU A 275 -9.89 3.88 -1.13
C GLU A 275 -8.84 2.82 -0.75
N LEU A 276 -7.98 2.37 -1.68
CA LEU A 276 -7.00 1.32 -1.41
C LEU A 276 -6.05 1.62 -0.23
N PRO A 277 -5.59 2.86 0.02
CA PRO A 277 -4.76 3.15 1.19
C PRO A 277 -5.47 2.82 2.51
N ALA A 278 -6.74 3.18 2.66
CA ALA A 278 -7.54 2.85 3.84
C ALA A 278 -7.86 1.35 3.92
N SER A 279 -8.05 0.70 2.76
CA SER A 279 -8.28 -0.75 2.68
C SER A 279 -7.05 -1.55 3.10
N LEU A 280 -5.85 -1.08 2.79
CA LEU A 280 -4.60 -1.68 3.25
C LEU A 280 -4.52 -1.73 4.78
N GLU A 281 -4.83 -0.64 5.46
CA GLU A 281 -4.83 -0.61 6.92
C GLU A 281 -5.88 -1.57 7.53
N ARG A 282 -7.07 -1.66 6.91
CA ARG A 282 -8.09 -2.64 7.29
C ARG A 282 -7.59 -4.08 7.12
N ALA A 283 -7.03 -4.41 5.95
CA ALA A 283 -6.51 -5.74 5.65
C ALA A 283 -5.35 -6.15 6.59
N ARG A 284 -4.46 -5.20 6.94
CA ARG A 284 -3.40 -5.42 7.93
C ARG A 284 -3.95 -5.74 9.31
N ARG A 285 -4.94 -4.98 9.78
CA ARG A 285 -5.58 -5.26 11.08
C ARG A 285 -6.26 -6.63 11.10
N ILE A 286 -6.95 -6.98 10.01
CA ILE A 286 -7.56 -8.32 9.85
C ILE A 286 -6.49 -9.40 9.87
N SER A 287 -5.41 -9.27 9.09
CA SER A 287 -4.30 -10.24 9.05
C SER A 287 -3.62 -10.42 10.42
N LYS A 288 -3.45 -9.34 11.19
CA LYS A 288 -2.90 -9.40 12.55
C LYS A 288 -3.83 -10.13 13.53
N SER A 289 -5.13 -10.05 13.33
CA SER A 289 -6.13 -10.73 14.16
C SER A 289 -6.41 -12.16 13.72
N ALA A 290 -6.11 -12.50 12.48
CA ALA A 290 -6.32 -13.83 11.92
C ALA A 290 -5.33 -14.87 12.49
N PRO A 291 -5.78 -16.10 12.79
CA PRO A 291 -4.91 -17.17 13.23
C PRO A 291 -3.92 -17.59 12.16
N LEU A 292 -2.73 -17.99 12.58
CA LEU A 292 -1.70 -18.54 11.70
C LEU A 292 -2.10 -19.93 11.21
N GLY A 293 -2.39 -20.03 9.92
CA GLY A 293 -2.71 -21.29 9.25
C GLY A 293 -1.47 -22.15 8.99
N LYS A 294 -1.65 -23.48 8.91
CA LYS A 294 -0.59 -24.40 8.46
C LYS A 294 -0.28 -24.14 6.98
N PRO A 295 0.97 -24.36 6.51
CA PRO A 295 1.39 -24.08 5.14
C PRO A 295 0.77 -25.09 4.16
N THR A 296 -0.46 -24.89 3.80
CA THR A 296 -1.21 -25.72 2.85
C THR A 296 -2.13 -24.83 2.01
N ARG A 297 -2.56 -25.30 0.85
CA ARG A 297 -3.60 -24.67 0.02
C ARG A 297 -4.92 -24.40 0.75
N ARG A 298 -5.10 -24.92 1.95
CA ARG A 298 -6.31 -24.70 2.76
C ARG A 298 -6.24 -23.43 3.62
N VAL A 299 -5.13 -22.68 3.58
CA VAL A 299 -5.09 -21.36 4.21
C VAL A 299 -6.07 -20.46 3.47
N ARG A 300 -7.04 -19.92 4.21
CA ARG A 300 -8.03 -19.02 3.66
C ARG A 300 -7.74 -17.56 4.07
N PRO A 301 -8.11 -16.59 3.23
CA PRO A 301 -8.13 -15.20 3.65
C PRO A 301 -9.27 -14.97 4.66
N TYR A 302 -9.00 -14.13 5.66
CA TYR A 302 -9.98 -13.67 6.63
C TYR A 302 -10.51 -12.29 6.22
N THR A 303 -11.80 -12.06 6.46
CA THR A 303 -12.46 -10.78 6.27
C THR A 303 -12.79 -10.12 7.61
N MET A 304 -13.33 -8.92 7.58
CA MET A 304 -13.87 -8.27 8.78
C MET A 304 -14.92 -9.15 9.48
N ALA A 305 -15.78 -9.84 8.69
CA ALA A 305 -16.85 -10.69 9.25
C ALA A 305 -16.31 -11.88 10.06
N ASP A 306 -15.12 -12.36 9.72
CA ASP A 306 -14.51 -13.51 10.41
C ASP A 306 -13.87 -13.13 11.75
N VAL A 307 -13.36 -11.89 11.91
CA VAL A 307 -12.52 -11.48 13.06
C VAL A 307 -12.95 -10.17 13.71
N PHE A 308 -14.21 -9.76 13.55
CA PHE A 308 -14.69 -8.46 14.08
C PHE A 308 -14.60 -8.36 15.61
N VAL A 309 -14.77 -9.47 16.32
CA VAL A 309 -14.65 -9.52 17.79
C VAL A 309 -13.20 -9.29 18.20
N GLU A 310 -12.28 -10.00 17.57
CA GLU A 310 -10.84 -9.91 17.82
C GLU A 310 -10.28 -8.52 17.49
N LEU A 311 -10.78 -7.89 16.42
CA LEU A 311 -10.44 -6.52 16.06
C LEU A 311 -10.92 -5.53 17.15
N ALA A 312 -12.15 -5.67 17.60
CA ALA A 312 -12.72 -4.80 18.65
C ALA A 312 -11.96 -4.98 19.98
N VAL A 313 -11.62 -6.21 20.33
CA VAL A 313 -10.85 -6.53 21.55
C VAL A 313 -9.43 -5.97 21.49
N ALA A 314 -8.77 -6.03 20.34
CA ALA A 314 -7.41 -5.51 20.18
C ALA A 314 -7.29 -4.01 20.48
N ASP A 315 -8.37 -3.26 20.25
CA ASP A 315 -8.43 -1.82 20.50
C ASP A 315 -8.75 -1.47 21.98
N VAL A 316 -9.02 -2.47 22.85
CA VAL A 316 -9.40 -2.27 24.26
C VAL A 316 -8.43 -3.01 25.20
N PRO A 317 -7.35 -2.37 25.63
CA PRO A 317 -6.24 -3.05 26.37
C PRO A 317 -6.69 -3.80 27.62
N VAL A 318 -7.67 -3.30 28.37
CA VAL A 318 -8.15 -3.97 29.58
C VAL A 318 -8.85 -5.29 29.26
N ILE A 319 -9.58 -5.37 28.15
CA ILE A 319 -10.23 -6.61 27.71
C ILE A 319 -9.19 -7.59 27.17
N ASP A 320 -8.25 -7.10 26.36
CA ASP A 320 -7.17 -7.92 25.83
C ASP A 320 -6.30 -8.55 26.94
N ALA A 321 -5.93 -7.78 27.96
CA ALA A 321 -5.21 -8.26 29.12
C ALA A 321 -6.00 -9.32 29.91
N TRP A 322 -7.31 -9.16 30.05
CA TRP A 322 -8.16 -10.15 30.68
C TRP A 322 -8.22 -11.46 29.88
N LEU A 323 -8.42 -11.39 28.56
CA LEU A 323 -8.41 -12.57 27.68
C LEU A 323 -7.05 -13.28 27.69
N HIS A 324 -5.95 -12.50 27.74
CA HIS A 324 -4.60 -13.06 27.89
C HIS A 324 -4.46 -13.83 29.22
N ALA A 325 -5.05 -13.32 30.31
CA ALA A 325 -5.04 -14.06 31.58
C ALA A 325 -5.82 -15.38 31.50
N VAL A 326 -6.96 -15.41 30.79
CA VAL A 326 -7.70 -16.63 30.48
C VAL A 326 -6.86 -17.59 29.61
N ALA A 327 -6.17 -17.09 28.59
CA ALA A 327 -5.29 -17.90 27.74
C ALA A 327 -4.17 -18.60 28.58
N ARG A 328 -3.55 -17.85 29.49
CA ARG A 328 -2.51 -18.43 30.42
C ARG A 328 -3.07 -19.49 31.33
N SER A 329 -4.34 -19.40 31.74
CA SER A 329 -4.97 -20.49 32.56
C SER A 329 -5.08 -21.81 31.80
N LEU A 330 -4.98 -21.83 30.48
CA LEU A 330 -5.00 -23.03 29.66
C LEU A 330 -3.62 -23.70 29.50
N GLU A 331 -2.53 -23.01 29.80
CA GLU A 331 -1.15 -23.51 29.62
C GLU A 331 -0.83 -24.79 30.40
N PRO A 332 -1.35 -25.01 31.63
CA PRO A 332 -1.08 -26.24 32.38
C PRO A 332 -1.69 -27.52 31.78
N GLY A 333 -2.53 -27.41 30.76
CA GLY A 333 -3.16 -28.57 30.14
C GLY A 333 -2.62 -28.88 28.76
N PRO A 334 -2.44 -30.17 28.40
CA PRO A 334 -1.92 -30.54 27.10
C PRO A 334 -2.92 -30.21 25.98
N ASP A 335 -2.47 -29.48 24.93
CA ASP A 335 -3.23 -29.21 23.70
C ASP A 335 -4.63 -28.59 23.90
N LEU A 336 -4.88 -27.86 25.00
CA LEU A 336 -6.22 -27.31 25.26
C LEU A 336 -6.64 -26.24 24.25
N VAL A 337 -5.71 -25.37 23.85
CA VAL A 337 -5.98 -24.35 22.82
C VAL A 337 -6.32 -25.01 21.48
N THR A 338 -5.52 -25.98 21.03
CA THR A 338 -5.76 -26.76 19.81
C THR A 338 -7.06 -27.56 19.90
N THR A 339 -7.42 -28.03 21.09
CA THR A 339 -8.68 -28.76 21.32
C THR A 339 -9.89 -27.82 21.16
N LEU A 340 -9.82 -26.61 21.73
CA LEU A 340 -10.87 -25.60 21.60
C LEU A 340 -11.00 -25.12 20.16
N ASP A 341 -9.88 -24.90 19.46
CA ASP A 341 -9.87 -24.55 18.06
C ASP A 341 -10.61 -25.58 17.21
N ALA A 342 -10.23 -26.85 17.32
CA ALA A 342 -10.90 -27.96 16.63
C ALA A 342 -12.39 -28.06 17.00
N TYR A 343 -12.73 -27.85 18.28
CA TYR A 343 -14.10 -27.92 18.76
C TYR A 343 -15.00 -26.82 18.13
N TYR A 344 -14.51 -25.58 18.08
CA TYR A 344 -15.25 -24.48 17.49
C TYR A 344 -15.23 -24.51 15.95
N CYS A 345 -14.12 -24.89 15.31
CA CYS A 345 -14.05 -25.06 13.84
C CYS A 345 -14.98 -26.15 13.30
N HIS A 346 -15.42 -27.08 14.15
CA HIS A 346 -16.40 -28.13 13.80
C HIS A 346 -17.78 -27.88 14.42
N ASP A 347 -18.18 -26.61 14.63
CA ASP A 347 -19.47 -26.21 15.17
C ASP A 347 -19.85 -26.98 16.45
N MET A 348 -18.88 -27.19 17.34
CA MET A 348 -18.99 -27.91 18.59
C MET A 348 -19.37 -29.39 18.43
N ASN A 349 -19.21 -29.94 17.24
CA ASN A 349 -19.39 -31.38 17.01
C ASN A 349 -18.20 -32.16 17.56
N ARG A 350 -18.41 -32.83 18.72
CA ARG A 350 -17.36 -33.57 19.43
C ARG A 350 -16.75 -34.70 18.63
N GLY A 351 -17.56 -35.40 17.82
CA GLY A 351 -17.09 -36.49 16.97
C GLY A 351 -16.15 -36.01 15.87
N ALA A 352 -16.56 -34.99 15.14
CA ALA A 352 -15.76 -34.37 14.08
C ALA A 352 -14.47 -33.74 14.65
N ALA A 353 -14.55 -33.02 15.77
CA ALA A 353 -13.40 -32.42 16.45
C ALA A 353 -12.39 -33.47 16.92
N ALA A 354 -12.85 -34.58 17.52
CA ALA A 354 -11.98 -35.67 17.95
C ALA A 354 -11.28 -36.35 16.77
N ALA A 355 -12.00 -36.58 15.68
CA ALA A 355 -11.45 -37.13 14.44
C ALA A 355 -10.39 -36.22 13.82
N SER A 356 -10.61 -34.91 13.75
CA SER A 356 -9.65 -33.95 13.21
C SER A 356 -8.34 -33.87 14.03
N LEU A 357 -8.41 -34.14 15.32
CA LEU A 357 -7.27 -34.19 16.24
C LEU A 357 -6.62 -35.58 16.33
N ASN A 358 -7.15 -36.59 15.66
CA ASN A 358 -6.74 -37.98 15.78
C ASN A 358 -6.77 -38.51 17.24
N VAL A 359 -7.80 -38.13 18.02
CA VAL A 359 -7.97 -38.59 19.41
C VAL A 359 -9.32 -39.27 19.57
N HIS A 360 -9.40 -40.11 20.62
CA HIS A 360 -10.68 -40.73 20.98
C HIS A 360 -11.67 -39.67 21.53
N PRO A 361 -12.97 -39.74 21.27
CA PRO A 361 -13.98 -38.81 21.79
C PRO A 361 -13.92 -38.58 23.31
N ARG A 362 -13.64 -39.62 24.09
CA ARG A 362 -13.44 -39.50 25.55
C ARG A 362 -12.26 -38.58 25.93
N THR A 363 -11.21 -38.58 25.12
CA THR A 363 -10.05 -37.71 25.35
C THR A 363 -10.44 -36.25 25.07
N LEU A 364 -11.22 -36.00 24.04
CA LEU A 364 -11.78 -34.66 23.77
C LEU A 364 -12.66 -34.20 24.93
N ASP A 365 -13.59 -35.06 25.43
CA ASP A 365 -14.46 -34.74 26.57
C ASP A 365 -13.66 -34.45 27.84
N TYR A 366 -12.62 -35.21 28.09
CA TYR A 366 -11.70 -34.95 29.20
C TYR A 366 -11.02 -33.57 29.05
N ARG A 367 -10.50 -33.24 27.88
CA ARG A 367 -9.83 -31.95 27.63
C ARG A 367 -10.81 -30.77 27.75
N LEU A 368 -12.02 -30.89 27.22
CA LEU A 368 -13.04 -29.84 27.36
C LEU A 368 -13.46 -29.63 28.84
N ARG A 369 -13.58 -30.72 29.63
CA ARG A 369 -13.82 -30.62 31.07
C ARG A 369 -12.65 -29.94 31.75
N ARG A 370 -11.42 -30.27 31.38
CA ARG A 370 -10.22 -29.63 31.92
C ARG A 370 -10.16 -28.12 31.64
N VAL A 371 -10.62 -27.68 30.47
CA VAL A 371 -10.79 -26.25 30.19
C VAL A 371 -11.73 -25.61 31.22
N ALA A 372 -12.91 -26.19 31.45
CA ALA A 372 -13.87 -25.66 32.41
C ALA A 372 -13.31 -25.60 33.84
N GLU A 373 -12.54 -26.64 34.26
CA GLU A 373 -11.88 -26.65 35.58
C GLU A 373 -10.83 -25.54 35.73
N LEU A 374 -10.02 -25.30 34.69
CA LEU A 374 -8.92 -24.32 34.73
C LEU A 374 -9.40 -22.88 34.61
N THR A 375 -10.41 -22.63 33.80
CA THR A 375 -10.89 -21.26 33.49
C THR A 375 -12.13 -20.86 34.25
N GLY A 376 -12.90 -21.81 34.79
CA GLY A 376 -14.24 -21.59 35.32
C GLY A 376 -15.30 -21.35 34.23
N ILE A 377 -14.95 -21.55 32.97
CA ILE A 377 -15.82 -21.25 31.80
C ILE A 377 -16.18 -22.55 31.08
N ASP A 378 -17.46 -22.90 30.98
CA ASP A 378 -17.92 -24.04 30.19
C ASP A 378 -17.79 -23.75 28.68
N PRO A 379 -16.94 -24.50 27.93
CA PRO A 379 -16.75 -24.33 26.52
C PRO A 379 -18.02 -24.44 25.65
N GLY A 380 -19.02 -25.17 26.10
CA GLY A 380 -20.29 -25.38 25.40
C GLY A 380 -21.36 -24.32 25.70
N SER A 381 -21.13 -23.45 26.67
CA SER A 381 -22.08 -22.38 27.01
C SER A 381 -22.00 -21.19 26.06
N ALA A 382 -23.07 -20.42 25.91
CA ALA A 382 -23.05 -19.21 25.10
C ALA A 382 -21.99 -18.18 25.55
N HIS A 383 -21.71 -18.12 26.87
CA HIS A 383 -20.62 -17.32 27.41
C HIS A 383 -19.26 -17.90 27.04
N GLY A 384 -19.10 -19.21 27.17
CA GLY A 384 -17.85 -19.91 26.85
C GLY A 384 -17.48 -19.82 25.36
N ILE A 385 -18.47 -20.00 24.47
CA ILE A 385 -18.24 -19.84 23.03
C ILE A 385 -17.67 -18.46 22.73
N ARG A 386 -18.31 -17.38 23.20
CA ARG A 386 -17.84 -16.01 22.94
C ARG A 386 -16.45 -15.74 23.52
N THR A 387 -16.22 -16.17 24.74
CA THR A 387 -14.94 -15.87 25.44
C THR A 387 -13.81 -16.76 24.93
N LEU A 388 -14.02 -18.07 24.93
CA LEU A 388 -12.95 -19.01 24.61
C LEU A 388 -12.63 -19.05 23.12
N SER A 389 -13.59 -18.83 22.21
CA SER A 389 -13.28 -18.70 20.77
C SER A 389 -12.38 -17.49 20.51
N THR A 390 -12.69 -16.35 21.10
CA THR A 390 -11.83 -15.15 20.99
C THR A 390 -10.45 -15.37 21.60
N VAL A 391 -10.34 -16.04 22.76
CA VAL A 391 -9.07 -16.42 23.38
C VAL A 391 -8.24 -17.30 22.42
N VAL A 392 -8.86 -18.31 21.82
CA VAL A 392 -8.21 -19.22 20.86
C VAL A 392 -7.69 -18.46 19.64
N THR A 393 -8.54 -17.69 18.99
CA THR A 393 -8.15 -16.92 17.80
C THR A 393 -7.02 -15.94 18.11
N ARG A 394 -7.09 -15.18 19.21
CA ARG A 394 -6.04 -14.25 19.65
C ARG A 394 -4.71 -14.98 19.98
N ARG A 395 -4.76 -16.16 20.61
CA ARG A 395 -3.56 -16.96 20.89
C ARG A 395 -2.93 -17.49 19.60
N LEU A 396 -3.75 -18.01 18.69
CA LEU A 396 -3.28 -18.56 17.41
C LEU A 396 -2.83 -17.48 16.42
N SER A 397 -3.30 -16.24 16.56
CA SER A 397 -2.79 -15.11 15.77
C SER A 397 -1.38 -14.65 16.20
N GLY A 398 -0.89 -15.11 17.35
CA GLY A 398 0.40 -14.68 17.93
C GLY A 398 0.32 -13.33 18.64
N ALA A 399 -0.86 -12.85 19.01
CA ALA A 399 -1.05 -11.55 19.66
C ALA A 399 -0.34 -11.45 21.04
N TRP A 400 -0.08 -12.59 21.68
CA TRP A 400 0.49 -12.68 23.03
C TRP A 400 1.76 -13.55 23.07
N THR A 401 2.66 -13.37 22.09
CA THR A 401 3.98 -14.02 22.06
C THR A 401 5.00 -13.24 22.87
#